data_24e0a5e72e78d37b0b01b7c9df54ce68
#
_entry.id   24e0a5e72e78d37b0b01b7c9df54ce68
#
_cell.length_a   1.000
_cell.length_b   1.000
_cell.length_c   1.000
_cell.angle_alpha   90.00
_cell.angle_beta   90.00
_cell.angle_gamma   90.00
#
_symmetry.space_group_name_H-M   'P 1'
#
loop_
_entity.id
_entity.type
_entity.pdbx_description
1 polymer ?
#
loop_
_entity_poly.entity_id
_entity_poly.type
_entity_poly.pdbx_seq_one_letter_code
_entity_poly.pdbx_strand_id
1 'polypeptide(L)'
;MEALPNKENQCVVNTDTFVSMTDEISSVMESIPASYSKTICEHMKRLGCTIEDLSFESGLTIRTINRHRSSETLKPSLASVVALCIGLKLHPIFSFDLIAKAGHRMSSSREDTAYSMVLMTMVNMDIVEINKYLIAVGVKTL
;
A
#
# COMPACT_ATOMS: atom_id res chain seq x y z
N MET A 1 36.64 8.58 -20.64
CA MET A 1 35.47 9.40 -20.31
C MET A 1 34.23 8.52 -20.49
N GLU A 2 33.64 8.11 -19.39
CA GLU A 2 32.45 7.29 -19.48
C GLU A 2 31.32 8.08 -20.11
N ALA A 3 30.73 7.51 -21.14
CA ALA A 3 29.51 8.05 -21.71
C ALA A 3 28.45 8.10 -20.62
N LEU A 4 27.87 9.25 -20.38
CA LEU A 4 26.67 9.35 -19.55
C LEU A 4 25.65 8.33 -20.07
N PRO A 5 24.98 7.61 -19.16
CA PRO A 5 23.97 6.66 -19.59
C PRO A 5 23.00 7.39 -20.53
N ASN A 6 22.80 6.80 -21.68
CA ASN A 6 21.97 7.36 -22.73
C ASN A 6 20.59 7.65 -22.13
N LYS A 7 20.19 8.91 -22.16
CA LYS A 7 18.85 9.33 -21.68
C LYS A 7 17.72 8.61 -22.41
N GLU A 8 18.01 8.04 -23.57
CA GLU A 8 17.07 7.22 -24.33
C GLU A 8 16.77 5.86 -23.68
N ASN A 9 17.67 5.36 -22.81
CA ASN A 9 17.48 4.11 -22.05
C ASN A 9 16.98 4.34 -20.62
N GLN A 10 16.89 5.57 -20.18
CA GLN A 10 16.13 5.88 -18.98
C GLN A 10 14.66 5.74 -19.37
N CYS A 11 13.96 4.92 -18.59
CA CYS A 11 12.53 4.70 -18.74
C CYS A 11 11.84 6.01 -19.19
N VAL A 12 11.63 6.15 -20.47
CA VAL A 12 10.86 7.26 -21.01
C VAL A 12 9.42 6.95 -20.62
N VAL A 13 9.06 7.38 -19.42
CA VAL A 13 7.66 7.37 -19.07
C VAL A 13 7.04 8.46 -19.91
N ASN A 14 6.36 8.04 -20.95
CA ASN A 14 5.63 8.90 -21.84
C ASN A 14 4.56 9.66 -21.05
N THR A 15 4.39 10.95 -21.31
CA THR A 15 3.35 11.78 -20.72
C THR A 15 1.98 11.12 -20.85
N ASP A 16 1.69 10.47 -21.97
CA ASP A 16 0.42 9.77 -22.20
C ASP A 16 0.20 8.62 -21.21
N THR A 17 1.26 7.94 -20.81
CA THR A 17 1.18 6.89 -19.78
C THR A 17 0.78 7.48 -18.42
N PHE A 18 1.38 8.61 -18.04
CA PHE A 18 1.03 9.28 -16.79
C PHE A 18 -0.39 9.82 -16.81
N VAL A 19 -0.85 10.37 -17.93
CA VAL A 19 -2.24 10.83 -18.08
C VAL A 19 -3.19 9.66 -17.91
N SER A 20 -2.94 8.54 -18.58
CA SER A 20 -3.75 7.33 -18.48
C SER A 20 -3.79 6.80 -17.05
N MET A 21 -2.64 6.74 -16.37
CA MET A 21 -2.56 6.29 -14.97
C MET A 21 -3.33 7.24 -14.04
N THR A 22 -3.21 8.54 -14.26
CA THR A 22 -3.93 9.55 -13.47
C THR A 22 -5.43 9.39 -13.63
N ASP A 23 -5.91 9.20 -14.84
CA ASP A 23 -7.34 9.00 -15.13
C ASP A 23 -7.87 7.72 -14.46
N GLU A 24 -7.10 6.65 -14.54
CA GLU A 24 -7.46 5.36 -13.93
C GLU A 24 -7.52 5.48 -12.40
N ILE A 25 -6.48 6.04 -11.79
CA ILE A 25 -6.41 6.22 -10.33
C ILE A 25 -7.53 7.15 -9.86
N SER A 26 -7.75 8.28 -10.54
CA SER A 26 -8.80 9.23 -10.20
C SER A 26 -10.18 8.59 -10.29
N SER A 27 -10.43 7.78 -11.31
CA SER A 27 -11.68 7.04 -11.47
C SER A 27 -11.94 6.09 -10.30
N VAL A 28 -10.92 5.36 -9.87
CA VAL A 28 -11.01 4.47 -8.71
C VAL A 28 -11.26 5.29 -7.43
N MET A 29 -10.53 6.38 -7.23
CA MET A 29 -10.66 7.24 -6.05
C MET A 29 -12.06 7.83 -5.93
N GLU A 30 -12.69 8.21 -7.03
CA GLU A 30 -14.07 8.71 -7.07
C GLU A 30 -15.09 7.64 -6.68
N SER A 31 -14.80 6.37 -6.97
CA SER A 31 -15.69 5.25 -6.69
C SER A 31 -15.56 4.67 -5.29
N ILE A 32 -14.47 5.01 -4.57
CA ILE A 32 -14.20 4.45 -3.24
C ILE A 32 -15.04 5.15 -2.17
N PRO A 33 -15.66 4.37 -1.23
CA PRO A 33 -16.37 4.96 -0.10
C PRO A 33 -15.45 5.76 0.83
N ALA A 34 -16.02 6.63 1.65
CA ALA A 34 -15.28 7.39 2.65
C ALA A 34 -14.81 6.55 3.84
N SER A 35 -15.48 5.42 4.10
CA SER A 35 -15.18 4.54 5.24
C SER A 35 -13.95 3.67 4.98
N TYR A 36 -13.11 3.52 5.99
CA TYR A 36 -11.93 2.64 5.96
C TYR A 36 -12.30 1.19 5.63
N SER A 37 -13.24 0.62 6.38
CA SER A 37 -13.63 -0.77 6.20
C SER A 37 -14.23 -1.06 4.82
N LYS A 38 -15.08 -0.17 4.34
CA LYS A 38 -15.68 -0.30 3.00
C LYS A 38 -14.65 -0.10 1.89
N THR A 39 -13.66 0.75 2.10
CA THR A 39 -12.56 0.95 1.16
C THR A 39 -11.73 -0.32 1.00
N ILE A 40 -11.43 -1.03 2.09
CA ILE A 40 -10.75 -2.33 2.02
C ILE A 40 -11.57 -3.32 1.19
N CYS A 41 -12.86 -3.43 1.44
CA CYS A 41 -13.75 -4.31 0.70
C CYS A 41 -13.77 -3.97 -0.79
N GLU A 42 -13.81 -2.69 -1.16
CA GLU A 42 -13.78 -2.26 -2.56
C GLU A 42 -12.46 -2.58 -3.24
N HIS A 43 -11.33 -2.38 -2.58
CA HIS A 43 -10.03 -2.76 -3.15
C HIS A 43 -9.91 -4.27 -3.35
N MET A 44 -10.38 -5.07 -2.39
CA MET A 44 -10.41 -6.54 -2.55
C MET A 44 -11.27 -6.95 -3.75
N LYS A 45 -12.44 -6.34 -3.89
CA LYS A 45 -13.38 -6.63 -4.97
C LYS A 45 -12.80 -6.26 -6.34
N ARG A 46 -12.31 -5.03 -6.51
CA ARG A 46 -11.77 -4.58 -7.80
C ARG A 46 -10.52 -5.34 -8.23
N LEU A 47 -9.72 -5.81 -7.27
CA LEU A 47 -8.48 -6.55 -7.53
C LEU A 47 -8.69 -8.06 -7.60
N GLY A 48 -9.90 -8.53 -7.33
CA GLY A 48 -10.19 -9.97 -7.29
C GLY A 48 -9.40 -10.71 -6.22
N CYS A 49 -9.07 -10.04 -5.11
CA CYS A 49 -8.29 -10.61 -4.02
C CYS A 49 -9.20 -11.29 -3.02
N THR A 50 -9.01 -12.58 -2.79
CA THR A 50 -9.75 -13.32 -1.76
C THR A 50 -9.17 -13.03 -0.38
N ILE A 51 -9.93 -13.35 0.67
CA ILE A 51 -9.45 -13.17 2.03
C ILE A 51 -8.25 -14.08 2.34
N GLU A 52 -8.22 -15.27 1.76
CA GLU A 52 -7.11 -16.21 1.88
C GLU A 52 -5.86 -15.66 1.21
N ASP A 53 -5.98 -15.12 0.00
CA ASP A 53 -4.88 -14.47 -0.72
C ASP A 53 -4.33 -13.30 0.10
N LEU A 54 -5.21 -12.45 0.61
CA LEU A 54 -4.81 -11.30 1.40
C LEU A 54 -4.12 -11.71 2.71
N SER A 55 -4.61 -12.75 3.37
CA SER A 55 -3.98 -13.30 4.57
C SER A 55 -2.57 -13.78 4.27
N PHE A 56 -2.37 -14.51 3.20
CA PHE A 56 -1.06 -15.01 2.78
C PHE A 56 -0.09 -13.87 2.46
N GLU A 57 -0.52 -12.93 1.64
CA GLU A 57 0.34 -11.85 1.15
C GLU A 57 0.63 -10.77 2.22
N SER A 58 -0.29 -10.54 3.13
CA SER A 58 -0.14 -9.52 4.19
C SER A 58 0.51 -10.06 5.47
N GLY A 59 0.49 -11.38 5.66
CA GLY A 59 0.89 -11.98 6.92
C GLY A 59 -0.13 -11.81 8.05
N LEU A 60 -1.29 -11.22 7.80
CA LEU A 60 -2.35 -11.06 8.78
C LEU A 60 -3.26 -12.27 8.81
N THR A 61 -3.82 -12.58 9.99
CA THR A 61 -4.82 -13.66 10.10
C THR A 61 -6.13 -13.26 9.43
N ILE A 62 -6.87 -14.25 8.95
CA ILE A 62 -8.22 -14.03 8.38
C ILE A 62 -9.13 -13.31 9.38
N ARG A 63 -9.03 -13.65 10.66
CA ARG A 63 -9.79 -12.98 11.71
C ARG A 63 -9.47 -11.48 11.79
N THR A 64 -8.19 -11.12 11.75
CA THR A 64 -7.75 -9.72 11.75
C THR A 64 -8.27 -8.99 10.52
N ILE A 65 -8.16 -9.58 9.34
CA ILE A 65 -8.66 -8.99 8.10
C ILE A 65 -10.17 -8.76 8.18
N ASN A 66 -10.93 -9.73 8.67
CA ASN A 66 -12.37 -9.59 8.83
C ASN A 66 -12.75 -8.45 9.78
N ARG A 67 -11.97 -8.22 10.84
CA ARG A 67 -12.18 -7.07 11.72
C ARG A 67 -12.00 -5.75 10.99
N HIS A 68 -10.98 -5.65 10.14
CA HIS A 68 -10.74 -4.45 9.31
C HIS A 68 -11.86 -4.23 8.28
N ARG A 69 -12.48 -5.30 7.79
CA ARG A 69 -13.54 -5.23 6.78
C ARG A 69 -14.93 -4.90 7.36
N SER A 70 -15.16 -5.15 8.63
CA SER A 70 -16.50 -5.13 9.21
C SER A 70 -16.69 -4.12 10.33
N SER A 71 -15.61 -3.64 10.95
CA SER A 71 -15.72 -2.75 12.11
C SER A 71 -15.47 -1.30 11.73
N GLU A 72 -16.52 -0.47 11.78
CA GLU A 72 -16.40 0.97 11.55
C GLU A 72 -15.78 1.72 12.75
N THR A 73 -15.74 1.07 13.91
CA THR A 73 -15.16 1.65 15.15
C THR A 73 -13.73 1.21 15.39
N LEU A 74 -13.18 0.35 14.54
CA LEU A 74 -11.81 -0.12 14.67
C LEU A 74 -10.83 1.03 14.48
N LYS A 75 -9.87 1.12 15.41
CA LYS A 75 -8.69 1.98 15.25
C LYS A 75 -7.50 1.07 14.92
N PRO A 76 -7.26 0.74 13.65
CA PRO A 76 -6.22 -0.18 13.28
C PRO A 76 -4.84 0.41 13.54
N SER A 77 -3.88 -0.44 13.92
CA SER A 77 -2.48 -0.01 14.01
C SER A 77 -1.94 0.34 12.62
N LEU A 78 -1.00 1.28 12.58
CA LEU A 78 -0.35 1.66 11.32
C LEU A 78 0.29 0.44 10.65
N ALA A 79 0.98 -0.42 11.43
CA ALA A 79 1.59 -1.64 10.90
C ALA A 79 0.58 -2.55 10.20
N SER A 80 -0.61 -2.74 10.78
CA SER A 80 -1.65 -3.56 10.17
C SER A 80 -2.18 -2.96 8.87
N VAL A 81 -2.36 -1.63 8.82
CA VAL A 81 -2.80 -0.95 7.60
C VAL A 81 -1.75 -1.07 6.50
N VAL A 82 -0.48 -0.88 6.83
CA VAL A 82 0.63 -1.05 5.88
C VAL A 82 0.67 -2.49 5.37
N ALA A 83 0.51 -3.48 6.25
CA ALA A 83 0.45 -4.90 5.86
C ALA A 83 -0.67 -5.17 4.85
N LEU A 84 -1.86 -4.60 5.06
CA LEU A 84 -2.97 -4.71 4.11
C LEU A 84 -2.65 -4.07 2.77
N CYS A 85 -2.03 -2.90 2.77
CA CYS A 85 -1.61 -2.22 1.55
C CYS A 85 -0.64 -3.07 0.74
N ILE A 86 0.32 -3.70 1.41
CA ILE A 86 1.29 -4.61 0.76
C ILE A 86 0.60 -5.87 0.26
N GLY A 87 -0.27 -6.46 1.06
CA GLY A 87 -1.03 -7.65 0.66
C GLY A 87 -1.91 -7.42 -0.57
N LEU A 88 -2.50 -6.25 -0.67
CA LEU A 88 -3.31 -5.84 -1.83
C LEU A 88 -2.46 -5.29 -2.98
N LYS A 89 -1.17 -5.09 -2.79
CA LYS A 89 -0.26 -4.48 -3.78
C LYS A 89 -0.80 -3.16 -4.32
N LEU A 90 -1.28 -2.32 -3.40
CA LEU A 90 -1.88 -1.04 -3.75
C LEU A 90 -0.85 -0.06 -4.29
N HIS A 91 -1.26 0.72 -5.28
CA HIS A 91 -0.50 1.90 -5.67
C HIS A 91 -0.35 2.84 -4.45
N PRO A 92 0.81 3.52 -4.28
CA PRO A 92 1.04 4.39 -3.11
C PRO A 92 -0.07 5.39 -2.83
N ILE A 93 -0.70 5.95 -3.87
CA ILE A 93 -1.82 6.90 -3.71
C ILE A 93 -2.98 6.25 -2.93
N PHE A 94 -3.34 5.02 -3.26
CA PHE A 94 -4.39 4.29 -2.54
C PHE A 94 -3.95 3.89 -1.13
N SER A 95 -2.68 3.56 -0.95
CA SER A 95 -2.13 3.21 0.36
C SER A 95 -2.18 4.39 1.31
N PHE A 96 -1.76 5.57 0.89
CA PHE A 96 -1.82 6.77 1.72
C PHE A 96 -3.26 7.22 1.99
N ASP A 97 -4.16 7.06 1.03
CA ASP A 97 -5.60 7.29 1.26
C ASP A 97 -6.15 6.36 2.35
N LEU A 98 -5.80 5.07 2.28
CA LEU A 98 -6.26 4.09 3.26
C LEU A 98 -5.70 4.38 4.67
N ILE A 99 -4.45 4.78 4.77
CA ILE A 99 -3.82 5.20 6.03
C ILE A 99 -4.56 6.40 6.64
N ALA A 100 -4.88 7.40 5.83
CA ALA A 100 -5.63 8.56 6.27
C ALA A 100 -7.04 8.17 6.76
N LYS A 101 -7.74 7.31 6.04
CA LYS A 101 -9.05 6.80 6.45
C LYS A 101 -9.00 5.97 7.73
N ALA A 102 -7.88 5.32 8.00
CA ALA A 102 -7.65 4.61 9.27
C ALA A 102 -7.37 5.56 10.44
N GLY A 103 -7.28 6.85 10.20
CA GLY A 103 -7.04 7.87 11.23
C GLY A 103 -5.58 8.12 11.53
N HIS A 104 -4.66 7.64 10.69
CA HIS A 104 -3.23 7.87 10.85
C HIS A 104 -2.75 9.05 10.04
N ARG A 105 -1.83 9.79 10.62
CA ARG A 105 -1.11 10.86 9.93
C ARG A 105 0.37 10.50 9.92
N MET A 106 0.94 10.38 8.72
CA MET A 106 2.36 10.08 8.58
C MET A 106 3.20 11.26 9.06
N SER A 107 4.12 10.98 9.96
CA SER A 107 5.04 11.96 10.53
C SER A 107 6.44 11.76 9.94
N SER A 108 7.41 12.54 10.45
CA SER A 108 8.82 12.40 10.08
C SER A 108 9.56 11.41 10.98
N SER A 109 8.88 10.63 11.80
CA SER A 109 9.50 9.59 12.63
C SER A 109 10.19 8.55 11.76
N ARG A 110 11.18 7.86 12.35
CA ARG A 110 11.88 6.77 11.64
C ARG A 110 10.93 5.66 11.23
N GLU A 111 9.98 5.29 12.09
CA GLU A 111 8.97 4.29 11.79
C GLU A 111 8.11 4.69 10.60
N ASP A 112 7.54 5.88 10.64
CA ASP A 112 6.68 6.37 9.55
C ASP A 112 7.46 6.53 8.25
N THR A 113 8.70 6.98 8.33
CA THR A 113 9.60 7.07 7.16
C THR A 113 9.85 5.69 6.55
N ALA A 114 10.15 4.69 7.38
CA ALA A 114 10.38 3.32 6.90
C ALA A 114 9.14 2.73 6.25
N TYR A 115 7.97 2.90 6.85
CA TYR A 115 6.72 2.42 6.25
C TYR A 115 6.38 3.16 4.96
N SER A 116 6.67 4.46 4.88
CA SER A 116 6.50 5.21 3.63
C SER A 116 7.39 4.68 2.53
N MET A 117 8.65 4.34 2.84
CA MET A 117 9.57 3.71 1.88
C MET A 117 9.01 2.39 1.37
N VAL A 118 8.49 1.56 2.27
CA VAL A 118 7.86 0.28 1.90
C VAL A 118 6.71 0.51 0.93
N LEU A 119 5.80 1.43 1.24
CA LEU A 119 4.62 1.69 0.42
C LEU A 119 4.95 2.29 -0.94
N MET A 120 6.01 3.09 -1.03
CA MET A 120 6.40 3.79 -2.25
C MET A 120 7.26 2.92 -3.18
N THR A 121 8.09 2.04 -2.62
CA THR A 121 9.15 1.37 -3.40
C THR A 121 9.16 -0.14 -3.33
N MET A 122 8.50 -0.76 -2.35
CA MET A 122 8.61 -2.20 -2.07
C MET A 122 7.29 -2.96 -2.23
N VAL A 123 6.32 -2.38 -2.89
CA VAL A 123 4.96 -2.95 -3.02
C VAL A 123 4.97 -4.33 -3.69
N ASN A 124 5.90 -4.57 -4.61
CA ASN A 124 6.01 -5.83 -5.34
C ASN A 124 6.91 -6.87 -4.65
N MET A 125 7.48 -6.54 -3.51
CA MET A 125 8.26 -7.48 -2.71
C MET A 125 7.35 -8.28 -1.78
N ASP A 126 7.78 -9.50 -1.43
CA ASP A 126 7.02 -10.27 -0.46
C ASP A 126 7.24 -9.75 0.97
N ILE A 127 6.33 -10.13 1.87
CA ILE A 127 6.34 -9.61 3.25
C ILE A 127 7.59 -10.04 4.02
N VAL A 128 8.17 -11.17 3.68
CA VAL A 128 9.40 -11.66 4.34
C VAL A 128 10.57 -10.71 4.03
N GLU A 129 10.73 -10.32 2.77
CA GLU A 129 11.76 -9.37 2.36
C GLU A 129 11.53 -7.97 2.94
N ILE A 130 10.29 -7.52 2.98
CA ILE A 130 9.92 -6.26 3.60
C ILE A 130 10.27 -6.26 5.08
N ASN A 131 9.95 -7.34 5.80
CA ASN A 131 10.27 -7.46 7.21
C ASN A 131 11.79 -7.50 7.48
N LYS A 132 12.57 -8.11 6.60
CA LYS A 132 14.04 -8.02 6.68
C LYS A 132 14.53 -6.57 6.61
N TYR A 133 13.98 -5.79 5.71
CA TYR A 133 14.29 -4.37 5.61
C TYR A 133 13.90 -3.63 6.89
N LEU A 134 12.71 -3.84 7.41
CA LEU A 134 12.23 -3.17 8.63
C LEU A 134 13.11 -3.51 9.83
N ILE A 135 13.53 -4.77 9.98
CA ILE A 135 14.48 -5.18 11.01
C ILE A 135 15.81 -4.44 10.84
N ALA A 136 16.33 -4.35 9.61
CA ALA A 136 17.61 -3.69 9.32
C ALA A 136 17.60 -2.20 9.70
N VAL A 137 16.46 -1.53 9.58
CA VAL A 137 16.32 -0.11 9.96
C VAL A 137 15.82 0.08 11.39
N GLY A 138 15.66 -0.99 12.16
CA GLY A 138 15.25 -0.93 13.56
C GLY A 138 13.79 -0.56 13.77
N VAL A 139 12.93 -0.92 12.85
CA VAL A 139 11.49 -0.63 12.88
C VAL A 139 10.69 -1.92 13.06
N LYS A 140 9.56 -1.81 13.75
CA LYS A 140 8.66 -2.93 13.98
C LYS A 140 8.23 -3.57 12.66
N THR A 141 8.30 -4.90 12.60
CA THR A 141 7.83 -5.68 11.44
C THR A 141 6.32 -5.63 11.27
N LEU A 142 5.89 -5.95 10.08
CA LEU A 142 4.48 -6.09 9.74
C LEU A 142 3.93 -7.44 10.19
#